data_d891b35fe068340935264618fcf4ee95
#
_entry.id   d891b35fe068340935264618fcf4ee95
#
_cell.length_a   1.000
_cell.length_b   1.000
_cell.length_c   1.000
_cell.angle_alpha   90.00
_cell.angle_beta   90.00
_cell.angle_gamma   90.00
#
_symmetry.space_group_name_H-M   'P 1'
#
loop_
_entity.id
_entity.type
_entity.pdbx_description
1 polymer ?
#
loop_
_entity_poly.entity_id
_entity_poly.type
_entity_poly.pdbx_seq_one_letter_code
_entity_poly.pdbx_strand_id
1 'polypeptide(L)'
;MTGSRRDRPKIKRFSAVGQDSGCLCRTAAEDAVPRCDHGRMGSGGVRRSVVAAAALGSLLTVTALAGCGGSGDGSDAGAGEPAGSAGKAARSTAPADPTRIPDVGDRLHERIPADSTQVVAVYGDGKDSADSTVVLYTKQGSAWHRARSWAAHNGKKGWTTDHHEDDQRSPVGVFTLTDAGGVLPDPDPAAGLPYTESAAFAAPRSWAKTHWHDFDYVIAIDYNRVKGTAPNDPTRPEGTSKGGSIWLHMDHGSGTSACVSVPKPGMEYLLRTLDPDRHPVVVMGDKADLKA
;
A
#
# COMPACT_ATOMS: atom_id res chain seq x y z
N MET A 1 -23.26 -45.68 31.76
CA MET A 1 -23.02 -44.77 30.59
C MET A 1 -23.57 -43.40 30.96
N THR A 2 -22.75 -42.56 31.55
CA THR A 2 -23.11 -41.24 32.10
C THR A 2 -22.40 -40.18 31.30
N GLY A 3 -23.17 -39.41 30.51
CA GLY A 3 -22.68 -38.34 29.70
C GLY A 3 -22.42 -37.06 30.50
N SER A 4 -21.18 -36.61 30.52
CA SER A 4 -20.76 -35.35 31.13
C SER A 4 -21.08 -34.18 30.18
N ARG A 5 -21.98 -33.29 30.61
CA ARG A 5 -22.23 -31.99 29.98
C ARG A 5 -21.11 -31.03 30.41
N ARG A 6 -20.38 -30.47 29.46
CA ARG A 6 -19.44 -29.37 29.70
C ARG A 6 -20.20 -28.03 29.66
N ASP A 7 -20.16 -27.32 30.77
CA ASP A 7 -20.70 -25.98 30.93
C ASP A 7 -19.85 -24.96 30.11
N ARG A 8 -20.54 -24.11 29.35
CA ARG A 8 -19.93 -22.95 28.67
C ARG A 8 -19.92 -21.75 29.62
N PRO A 9 -18.83 -20.97 29.71
CA PRO A 9 -18.80 -19.77 30.52
C PRO A 9 -19.64 -18.64 29.88
N LYS A 10 -20.42 -17.97 30.72
CA LYS A 10 -21.26 -16.81 30.39
C LYS A 10 -20.35 -15.57 30.18
N ILE A 11 -20.43 -14.98 29.00
CA ILE A 11 -19.79 -13.69 28.68
C ILE A 11 -20.58 -12.58 29.38
N LYS A 12 -19.94 -11.85 30.29
CA LYS A 12 -20.47 -10.62 30.89
C LYS A 12 -20.37 -9.49 29.87
N ARG A 13 -21.53 -8.89 29.55
CA ARG A 13 -21.61 -7.61 28.82
C ARG A 13 -21.06 -6.49 29.70
N PHE A 14 -20.02 -5.81 29.26
CA PHE A 14 -19.61 -4.53 29.82
C PHE A 14 -20.27 -3.39 29.02
N SER A 15 -20.98 -2.55 29.73
CA SER A 15 -21.56 -1.32 29.19
C SER A 15 -20.46 -0.30 28.89
N ALA A 16 -20.55 0.34 27.72
CA ALA A 16 -19.70 1.42 27.29
C ALA A 16 -19.92 2.67 28.16
N VAL A 17 -18.82 3.20 28.68
CA VAL A 17 -18.73 4.62 29.10
C VAL A 17 -17.79 5.28 28.09
N GLY A 18 -18.33 6.28 27.38
CA GLY A 18 -17.59 7.01 26.40
C GLY A 18 -16.52 7.90 27.04
N GLN A 19 -15.42 8.03 26.36
CA GLN A 19 -14.55 9.21 26.39
C GLN A 19 -13.85 9.36 25.05
N ASP A 20 -14.07 10.54 24.46
CA ASP A 20 -13.39 11.05 23.28
C ASP A 20 -11.88 11.12 23.52
N SER A 21 -11.10 10.50 22.64
CA SER A 21 -9.73 10.92 22.35
C SER A 21 -9.32 10.26 21.02
N GLY A 22 -9.70 10.90 19.92
CA GLY A 22 -9.17 10.56 18.61
C GLY A 22 -7.71 10.99 18.50
N CYS A 23 -6.80 10.03 18.39
CA CYS A 23 -5.45 10.30 17.93
C CYS A 23 -5.42 9.96 16.43
N LEU A 24 -5.66 10.98 15.61
CA LEU A 24 -5.59 10.93 14.16
C LEU A 24 -4.17 11.33 13.75
N CYS A 25 -3.58 10.62 12.80
CA CYS A 25 -2.37 11.06 12.09
C CYS A 25 -2.53 12.53 11.68
N ARG A 26 -1.78 13.43 12.31
CA ARG A 26 -1.72 14.82 11.90
C ARG A 26 -0.83 14.92 10.67
N THR A 27 -1.43 15.29 9.57
CA THR A 27 -0.66 15.81 8.43
C THR A 27 -0.21 17.22 8.78
N ALA A 28 1.09 17.49 8.75
CA ALA A 28 1.63 18.83 8.81
C ALA A 28 1.16 19.59 7.56
N ALA A 29 0.26 20.57 7.75
CA ALA A 29 0.00 21.60 6.76
C ALA A 29 0.96 22.75 7.04
N GLU A 30 1.81 23.09 6.09
CA GLU A 30 2.67 24.26 6.13
C GLU A 30 1.85 25.54 6.05
N ASP A 31 2.15 26.41 7.01
CA ASP A 31 2.06 27.88 7.05
C ASP A 31 0.89 28.63 6.39
N ALA A 32 -0.03 29.07 7.23
CA ALA A 32 -0.55 30.43 7.19
C ALA A 32 -1.15 30.82 8.54
N VAL A 33 -0.46 31.68 9.27
CA VAL A 33 -0.98 32.34 10.46
C VAL A 33 -1.96 33.45 10.04
N PRO A 34 -3.26 33.41 10.39
CA PRO A 34 -4.12 34.58 10.24
C PRO A 34 -3.95 35.48 11.47
N ARG A 35 -3.36 36.65 11.27
CA ARG A 35 -3.48 37.76 12.21
C ARG A 35 -4.93 38.23 12.22
N CYS A 36 -5.55 38.21 13.37
CA CYS A 36 -6.80 38.91 13.62
C CYS A 36 -6.52 40.42 13.66
N ASP A 37 -6.96 41.14 12.65
CA ASP A 37 -7.03 42.58 12.67
C ASP A 37 -8.50 43.03 12.68
N HIS A 38 -8.87 43.77 13.73
CA HIS A 38 -10.18 44.33 13.92
C HIS A 38 -10.24 45.65 13.16
N GLY A 39 -11.19 45.79 12.25
CA GLY A 39 -11.46 47.15 11.82
C GLY A 39 -12.22 47.35 10.53
N ARG A 40 -13.50 47.68 10.70
CA ARG A 40 -14.25 48.70 9.99
C ARG A 40 -15.05 48.30 8.74
N MET A 41 -16.35 48.46 8.96
CA MET A 41 -17.40 48.54 7.92
C MET A 41 -17.09 49.60 6.85
N GLY A 42 -17.39 49.24 5.59
CA GLY A 42 -17.44 50.13 4.47
C GLY A 42 -18.32 49.57 3.37
N SER A 43 -19.48 50.16 3.20
CA SER A 43 -20.50 49.86 2.22
C SER A 43 -20.09 50.20 0.79
N GLY A 44 -20.58 49.42 -0.18
CA GLY A 44 -20.89 49.99 -1.52
C GLY A 44 -20.24 49.28 -2.72
N GLY A 45 -21.09 48.88 -3.64
CA GLY A 45 -20.71 48.86 -5.03
C GLY A 45 -20.91 47.56 -5.79
N VAL A 46 -22.15 47.33 -6.22
CA VAL A 46 -22.50 46.43 -7.33
C VAL A 46 -21.86 46.87 -8.63
N ARG A 47 -21.08 46.01 -9.29
CA ARG A 47 -20.91 46.09 -10.75
C ARG A 47 -20.90 44.65 -11.32
N ARG A 48 -21.95 44.43 -12.12
CA ARG A 48 -22.05 43.34 -13.10
C ARG A 48 -21.13 43.70 -14.29
N SER A 49 -20.40 42.74 -14.78
CA SER A 49 -19.93 42.75 -16.17
C SER A 49 -20.02 41.35 -16.74
N VAL A 50 -20.82 41.26 -17.75
CA VAL A 50 -21.10 40.16 -18.66
C VAL A 50 -20.18 40.33 -19.87
N VAL A 51 -20.06 39.27 -20.73
CA VAL A 51 -19.54 39.23 -22.12
C VAL A 51 -18.10 38.70 -22.18
N ALA A 52 -17.73 37.80 -23.08
CA ALA A 52 -18.38 37.08 -24.19
C ALA A 52 -17.57 35.86 -24.58
N ALA A 53 -18.25 34.95 -25.24
CA ALA A 53 -17.69 33.80 -25.93
C ALA A 53 -16.89 34.21 -27.20
N ALA A 54 -15.85 33.43 -27.51
CA ALA A 54 -15.36 33.32 -28.88
C ALA A 54 -14.88 31.88 -29.12
N ALA A 55 -15.61 31.20 -29.97
CA ALA A 55 -15.24 29.95 -30.63
C ALA A 55 -14.62 30.28 -32.00
N LEU A 56 -13.56 29.55 -32.35
CA LEU A 56 -13.02 29.34 -33.72
C LEU A 56 -12.02 28.18 -33.53
N GLY A 57 -12.10 26.99 -34.07
CA GLY A 57 -12.52 26.56 -35.41
C GLY A 57 -11.32 26.53 -36.36
N SER A 58 -10.71 25.34 -36.56
CA SER A 58 -9.99 24.94 -37.83
C SER A 58 -9.14 23.71 -37.53
N LEU A 59 -9.38 22.67 -38.08
CA LEU A 59 -9.36 22.03 -39.42
C LEU A 59 -8.14 21.10 -39.59
N LEU A 60 -8.46 19.88 -39.87
CA LEU A 60 -7.75 18.69 -40.34
C LEU A 60 -6.55 18.98 -41.30
N THR A 61 -5.51 18.13 -41.15
CA THR A 61 -4.84 17.55 -42.33
C THR A 61 -4.39 16.11 -42.04
N VAL A 62 -5.00 15.20 -42.77
CA VAL A 62 -4.57 13.83 -43.00
C VAL A 62 -3.54 13.84 -44.12
N THR A 63 -2.40 13.20 -43.96
CA THR A 63 -1.54 12.79 -45.08
C THR A 63 -1.13 11.33 -44.89
N ALA A 64 -1.78 10.47 -45.64
CA ALA A 64 -1.35 9.11 -45.93
C ALA A 64 -0.33 9.16 -47.08
N LEU A 65 0.76 8.42 -46.94
CA LEU A 65 1.64 8.06 -48.07
C LEU A 65 1.98 6.58 -47.95
N ALA A 66 1.35 5.84 -48.82
CA ALA A 66 1.73 4.49 -49.21
C ALA A 66 2.88 4.57 -50.23
N GLY A 67 3.84 3.68 -50.12
CA GLY A 67 4.91 3.49 -51.08
C GLY A 67 5.32 2.04 -51.12
N CYS A 68 4.89 1.37 -52.18
CA CYS A 68 5.28 -0.01 -52.52
C CYS A 68 6.62 -0.05 -53.26
N GLY A 69 7.33 -1.20 -53.07
CA GLY A 69 7.93 -1.94 -54.16
C GLY A 69 9.40 -1.75 -54.45
N GLY A 70 10.11 -2.88 -54.57
CA GLY A 70 11.37 -2.97 -55.26
C GLY A 70 12.24 -4.14 -54.85
N SER A 71 12.01 -5.30 -55.47
CA SER A 71 12.99 -6.41 -55.50
C SER A 71 14.17 -6.04 -56.36
N GLY A 72 15.39 -6.42 -55.95
CA GLY A 72 16.61 -6.29 -56.76
C GLY A 72 17.68 -7.24 -56.25
N ASP A 73 17.87 -8.31 -56.98
CA ASP A 73 18.95 -9.28 -56.92
C ASP A 73 20.30 -8.63 -57.33
N GLY A 74 21.42 -9.09 -56.71
CA GLY A 74 22.74 -8.67 -57.15
C GLY A 74 23.88 -9.09 -56.17
N SER A 75 24.47 -10.21 -56.46
CA SER A 75 25.69 -10.73 -55.90
C SER A 75 26.90 -9.79 -56.11
N ASP A 76 27.79 -9.57 -55.17
CA ASP A 76 29.18 -10.03 -55.31
C ASP A 76 30.08 -9.72 -54.09
N ALA A 77 31.19 -10.41 -54.04
CA ALA A 77 32.10 -10.66 -52.96
C ALA A 77 32.96 -9.45 -52.52
N GLY A 78 33.37 -9.47 -51.23
CA GLY A 78 34.43 -8.60 -50.70
C GLY A 78 34.79 -8.90 -49.24
N ALA A 79 35.88 -9.60 -49.04
CA ALA A 79 36.45 -9.95 -47.77
C ALA A 79 36.88 -8.76 -46.89
N GLY A 80 36.70 -8.86 -45.58
CA GLY A 80 37.21 -7.91 -44.61
C GLY A 80 36.71 -8.15 -43.20
N GLU A 81 37.30 -9.11 -42.46
CA GLU A 81 37.37 -9.09 -41.00
C GLU A 81 38.35 -7.99 -40.56
N PRO A 82 38.23 -7.34 -39.34
CA PRO A 82 38.14 -8.10 -38.11
C PRO A 82 37.33 -7.46 -36.94
N ALA A 83 36.97 -8.34 -36.01
CA ALA A 83 37.04 -8.19 -34.59
C ALA A 83 36.21 -7.13 -33.87
N GLY A 84 35.32 -7.59 -33.01
CA GLY A 84 34.78 -6.83 -31.90
C GLY A 84 33.35 -7.16 -31.51
N SER A 85 32.98 -8.43 -31.54
CA SER A 85 31.75 -8.85 -30.85
C SER A 85 32.00 -8.81 -29.34
N ALA A 86 31.72 -7.64 -28.74
CA ALA A 86 31.50 -7.57 -27.31
C ALA A 86 30.27 -8.42 -26.99
N GLY A 87 30.50 -9.65 -26.66
CA GLY A 87 29.49 -10.55 -26.16
C GLY A 87 28.78 -9.89 -24.97
N LYS A 88 27.57 -9.44 -25.19
CA LYS A 88 26.63 -9.09 -24.12
C LYS A 88 26.44 -10.38 -23.35
N ALA A 89 27.18 -10.50 -22.20
CA ALA A 89 27.06 -11.64 -21.32
C ALA A 89 25.55 -11.77 -20.98
N ALA A 90 24.95 -12.80 -21.54
CA ALA A 90 23.62 -13.23 -21.11
C ALA A 90 23.75 -13.53 -19.61
N ARG A 91 23.14 -12.68 -18.80
CA ARG A 91 23.03 -12.90 -17.37
C ARG A 91 22.21 -14.21 -17.24
N SER A 92 22.91 -15.32 -17.00
CA SER A 92 22.28 -16.59 -16.66
C SER A 92 21.48 -16.36 -15.39
N THR A 93 20.18 -16.16 -15.52
CA THR A 93 19.27 -16.17 -14.38
C THR A 93 19.14 -17.64 -13.99
N ALA A 94 19.87 -18.05 -12.94
CA ALA A 94 19.61 -19.32 -12.29
C ALA A 94 18.09 -19.38 -11.96
N PRO A 95 17.44 -20.54 -12.07
CA PRO A 95 16.04 -20.66 -11.66
C PRO A 95 15.86 -20.14 -10.23
N ALA A 96 14.87 -19.30 -10.01
CA ALA A 96 14.56 -18.78 -8.67
C ALA A 96 14.25 -19.98 -7.74
N ASP A 97 14.83 -19.98 -6.54
CA ASP A 97 14.55 -20.99 -5.52
C ASP A 97 13.07 -20.89 -5.12
N PRO A 98 12.25 -21.91 -5.41
CA PRO A 98 10.84 -21.87 -5.11
C PRO A 98 10.53 -21.90 -3.60
N THR A 99 11.51 -22.25 -2.77
CA THR A 99 11.32 -22.27 -1.30
C THR A 99 11.48 -20.89 -0.66
N ARG A 100 11.80 -19.87 -1.44
CA ARG A 100 12.05 -18.49 -0.98
C ARG A 100 11.06 -17.52 -1.62
N ILE A 101 10.76 -16.45 -0.89
CA ILE A 101 10.09 -15.29 -1.48
C ILE A 101 11.09 -14.61 -2.42
N PRO A 102 10.75 -14.41 -3.71
CA PRO A 102 11.64 -13.80 -4.68
C PRO A 102 12.13 -12.42 -4.22
N ASP A 103 13.40 -12.11 -4.50
CA ASP A 103 14.06 -10.84 -4.18
C ASP A 103 14.07 -10.45 -2.69
N VAL A 104 13.83 -11.40 -1.79
CA VAL A 104 13.99 -11.25 -0.34
C VAL A 104 15.24 -11.99 0.10
N GLY A 105 16.21 -11.24 0.65
CA GLY A 105 17.49 -11.76 1.15
C GLY A 105 17.35 -12.50 2.48
N ASP A 106 18.43 -13.12 2.92
CA ASP A 106 18.44 -14.01 4.10
C ASP A 106 17.99 -13.29 5.35
N ARG A 107 18.45 -12.06 5.57
CA ARG A 107 18.14 -11.26 6.77
C ARG A 107 16.64 -11.08 7.02
N LEU A 108 15.86 -10.87 5.97
CA LEU A 108 14.41 -10.71 6.11
C LEU A 108 13.67 -12.05 5.95
N HIS A 109 14.19 -12.94 5.10
CA HIS A 109 13.60 -14.25 4.87
C HIS A 109 13.57 -15.10 6.17
N GLU A 110 14.64 -15.08 6.95
CA GLU A 110 14.77 -15.79 8.24
C GLU A 110 13.81 -15.25 9.32
N ARG A 111 13.29 -14.02 9.13
CA ARG A 111 12.31 -13.42 10.02
C ARG A 111 10.86 -13.81 9.69
N ILE A 112 10.63 -14.46 8.55
CA ILE A 112 9.31 -15.02 8.23
C ILE A 112 9.10 -16.23 9.14
N PRO A 113 8.04 -16.28 9.96
CA PRO A 113 7.75 -17.43 10.81
C PRO A 113 7.66 -18.72 9.99
N ALA A 114 8.22 -19.81 10.50
CA ALA A 114 8.29 -21.08 9.78
C ALA A 114 6.90 -21.67 9.46
N ASP A 115 5.92 -21.38 10.30
CA ASP A 115 4.51 -21.76 10.19
C ASP A 115 3.70 -20.79 9.30
N SER A 116 4.29 -19.67 8.88
CA SER A 116 3.65 -18.76 7.92
C SER A 116 3.53 -19.41 6.54
N THR A 117 2.33 -19.38 6.00
CA THR A 117 2.01 -19.91 4.65
C THR A 117 1.37 -18.86 3.73
N GLN A 118 1.30 -17.61 4.19
CA GLN A 118 0.89 -16.45 3.41
C GLN A 118 1.86 -15.28 3.66
N VAL A 119 2.38 -14.72 2.57
CA VAL A 119 3.27 -13.54 2.61
C VAL A 119 2.75 -12.49 1.65
N VAL A 120 2.49 -11.30 2.18
CA VAL A 120 2.31 -10.09 1.39
C VAL A 120 3.69 -9.43 1.25
N ALA A 121 4.31 -9.52 0.08
CA ALA A 121 5.58 -8.85 -0.18
C ALA A 121 5.33 -7.48 -0.80
N VAL A 122 5.93 -6.43 -0.24
CA VAL A 122 5.87 -5.05 -0.76
C VAL A 122 7.24 -4.65 -1.25
N TYR A 123 7.36 -4.50 -2.55
CA TYR A 123 8.60 -4.15 -3.25
C TYR A 123 8.58 -2.67 -3.60
N GLY A 124 9.24 -1.83 -2.82
CA GLY A 124 9.42 -0.41 -3.14
C GLY A 124 10.38 -0.23 -4.31
N ASP A 125 10.07 0.69 -5.21
CA ASP A 125 10.89 0.92 -6.42
C ASP A 125 12.26 1.51 -6.11
N GLY A 126 12.39 2.19 -4.97
CA GLY A 126 13.66 2.74 -4.48
C GLY A 126 13.51 3.29 -3.07
N LYS A 127 14.65 3.57 -2.42
CA LYS A 127 14.70 4.01 -1.02
C LYS A 127 13.84 5.25 -0.74
N ASP A 128 13.82 6.20 -1.66
CA ASP A 128 13.10 7.46 -1.52
C ASP A 128 11.89 7.55 -2.49
N SER A 129 11.49 6.40 -3.09
CA SER A 129 10.29 6.30 -3.95
C SER A 129 9.06 6.02 -3.12
N ALA A 130 7.95 6.65 -3.49
CA ALA A 130 6.62 6.35 -2.97
C ALA A 130 5.94 5.19 -3.71
N ASP A 131 6.50 4.75 -4.85
CA ASP A 131 5.92 3.72 -5.69
C ASP A 131 6.40 2.34 -5.26
N SER A 132 5.49 1.38 -5.30
CA SER A 132 5.76 -0.01 -4.94
C SER A 132 4.85 -0.99 -5.68
N THR A 133 5.19 -2.27 -5.55
CA THR A 133 4.36 -3.39 -6.00
C THR A 133 4.06 -4.28 -4.81
N VAL A 134 2.79 -4.55 -4.57
CA VAL A 134 2.32 -5.54 -3.60
C VAL A 134 2.09 -6.87 -4.29
N VAL A 135 2.61 -7.96 -3.72
CA VAL A 135 2.45 -9.33 -4.22
C VAL A 135 2.02 -10.25 -3.09
N LEU A 136 0.93 -10.97 -3.27
CA LEU A 136 0.57 -12.05 -2.35
C LEU A 136 1.21 -13.36 -2.82
N TYR A 137 1.95 -13.99 -1.91
CA TYR A 137 2.47 -15.34 -2.04
C TYR A 137 1.73 -16.28 -1.10
N THR A 138 1.49 -17.50 -1.58
CA THR A 138 0.93 -18.60 -0.78
C THR A 138 1.84 -19.80 -0.87
N LYS A 139 2.06 -20.50 0.24
CA LYS A 139 2.92 -21.68 0.33
C LYS A 139 2.10 -22.95 0.04
N GLN A 140 2.64 -23.81 -0.82
CA GLN A 140 2.10 -25.15 -1.10
C GLN A 140 3.26 -26.14 -0.95
N GLY A 141 3.17 -27.03 0.03
CA GLY A 141 4.33 -27.82 0.44
C GLY A 141 5.48 -26.93 0.91
N SER A 142 6.66 -27.02 0.30
CA SER A 142 7.80 -26.16 0.57
C SER A 142 7.89 -24.93 -0.36
N ALA A 143 7.08 -24.85 -1.41
CA ALA A 143 7.21 -23.85 -2.45
C ALA A 143 6.26 -22.66 -2.25
N TRP A 144 6.75 -21.45 -2.52
CA TRP A 144 5.97 -20.23 -2.57
C TRP A 144 5.46 -19.96 -3.98
N HIS A 145 4.17 -19.75 -4.10
CA HIS A 145 3.50 -19.44 -5.36
C HIS A 145 2.94 -18.03 -5.32
N ARG A 146 3.22 -17.25 -6.36
CA ARG A 146 2.62 -15.94 -6.56
C ARG A 146 1.14 -16.10 -6.85
N ALA A 147 0.28 -15.59 -5.98
CA ALA A 147 -1.16 -15.63 -6.15
C ALA A 147 -1.67 -14.42 -6.95
N ARG A 148 -1.30 -13.20 -6.53
CA ARG A 148 -1.71 -11.94 -7.18
C ARG A 148 -0.70 -10.83 -6.94
N SER A 149 -0.80 -9.75 -7.75
CA SER A 149 -0.02 -8.52 -7.53
C SER A 149 -0.79 -7.28 -7.98
N TRP A 150 -0.40 -6.14 -7.39
CA TRP A 150 -0.98 -4.83 -7.65
C TRP A 150 0.10 -3.76 -7.62
N ALA A 151 -0.05 -2.71 -8.44
CA ALA A 151 0.65 -1.46 -8.21
C ALA A 151 0.15 -0.86 -6.88
N ALA A 152 1.02 -0.22 -6.14
CA ALA A 152 0.77 0.27 -4.79
C ALA A 152 1.62 1.50 -4.50
N HIS A 153 1.28 2.23 -3.42
CA HIS A 153 2.14 3.29 -2.92
C HIS A 153 2.50 3.02 -1.45
N ASN A 154 3.67 3.50 -1.06
CA ASN A 154 4.18 3.49 0.31
C ASN A 154 4.36 4.93 0.83
N GLY A 155 5.05 5.10 1.94
CA GLY A 155 5.35 6.42 2.49
C GLY A 155 5.91 7.38 1.42
N LYS A 156 5.39 8.60 1.36
CA LYS A 156 5.73 9.58 0.30
C LYS A 156 7.22 9.96 0.24
N LYS A 157 7.99 9.71 1.30
CA LYS A 157 9.44 9.85 1.33
C LYS A 157 10.19 8.50 1.20
N GLY A 158 9.48 7.42 0.87
CA GLY A 158 10.04 6.09 0.66
C GLY A 158 10.12 5.25 1.93
N TRP A 159 11.28 4.64 2.20
CA TRP A 159 11.49 3.58 3.17
C TRP A 159 12.52 3.93 4.23
N THR A 160 12.41 3.30 5.41
CA THR A 160 13.42 3.43 6.47
C THR A 160 13.46 2.17 7.35
N THR A 161 14.65 1.82 7.82
CA THR A 161 14.84 0.77 8.84
C THR A 161 14.68 1.30 10.26
N ASP A 162 14.57 2.63 10.43
CA ASP A 162 14.41 3.32 11.70
C ASP A 162 13.27 4.35 11.59
N HIS A 163 12.03 3.81 11.58
CA HIS A 163 10.83 4.62 11.43
C HIS A 163 10.49 5.39 12.70
N HIS A 164 10.11 6.66 12.53
CA HIS A 164 9.64 7.56 13.59
C HIS A 164 8.32 8.20 13.18
N GLU A 165 7.56 8.64 14.17
CA GLU A 165 6.34 9.42 13.94
C GLU A 165 6.63 10.61 13.01
N ASP A 166 5.74 10.84 12.03
CA ASP A 166 5.81 11.94 11.05
C ASP A 166 7.01 11.92 10.07
N ASP A 167 7.84 10.88 10.01
CA ASP A 167 8.95 10.80 9.05
C ASP A 167 8.52 10.61 7.59
N GLN A 168 7.25 10.21 7.37
CA GLN A 168 6.64 9.98 6.07
C GLN A 168 7.30 8.84 5.28
N ARG A 169 7.93 7.90 5.98
CA ARG A 169 8.58 6.72 5.42
C ARG A 169 7.93 5.45 5.94
N SER A 170 7.75 4.48 5.09
CA SER A 170 7.28 3.17 5.51
C SER A 170 8.41 2.37 6.17
N PRO A 171 8.13 1.64 7.27
CA PRO A 171 9.15 0.83 7.93
C PRO A 171 9.56 -0.37 7.07
N VAL A 172 10.85 -0.66 7.03
CA VAL A 172 11.41 -1.88 6.42
C VAL A 172 11.35 -3.03 7.42
N GLY A 173 10.82 -4.17 7.03
CA GLY A 173 10.81 -5.32 7.93
C GLY A 173 9.88 -6.45 7.56
N VAL A 174 9.71 -7.35 8.52
CA VAL A 174 8.72 -8.44 8.50
C VAL A 174 7.78 -8.22 9.69
N PHE A 175 6.49 -8.15 9.42
CA PHE A 175 5.46 -7.89 10.42
C PHE A 175 4.28 -8.86 10.21
N THR A 176 3.63 -9.27 11.29
CA THR A 176 2.41 -10.09 11.19
C THR A 176 1.22 -9.23 10.76
N LEU A 177 0.19 -9.89 10.21
CA LEU A 177 -1.09 -9.31 9.84
C LEU A 177 -2.15 -10.05 10.65
N THR A 178 -2.64 -9.44 11.73
CA THR A 178 -3.52 -10.14 12.69
C THR A 178 -4.93 -9.60 12.73
N ASP A 179 -5.15 -8.37 12.28
CA ASP A 179 -6.43 -7.69 12.42
C ASP A 179 -6.73 -6.83 11.19
N ALA A 180 -8.01 -6.70 10.89
CA ALA A 180 -8.53 -5.89 9.79
C ALA A 180 -9.69 -5.02 10.27
N GLY A 181 -10.14 -4.10 9.42
CA GLY A 181 -11.29 -3.26 9.71
C GLY A 181 -11.56 -2.25 8.61
N GLY A 182 -12.42 -1.28 8.90
CA GLY A 182 -12.73 -0.21 7.96
C GLY A 182 -14.07 0.43 8.21
N VAL A 183 -14.42 1.39 7.35
CA VAL A 183 -15.75 2.02 7.33
C VAL A 183 -16.78 1.09 6.71
N LEU A 184 -16.39 0.33 5.69
CA LEU A 184 -17.27 -0.60 4.99
C LEU A 184 -17.37 -1.94 5.73
N PRO A 185 -18.46 -2.69 5.52
CA PRO A 185 -18.60 -4.04 6.04
C PRO A 185 -17.49 -4.97 5.53
N ASP A 186 -17.19 -5.99 6.34
CA ASP A 186 -16.29 -7.07 5.94
C ASP A 186 -16.75 -7.68 4.60
N PRO A 187 -15.88 -7.75 3.60
CA PRO A 187 -16.23 -8.33 2.30
C PRO A 187 -16.45 -9.85 2.35
N ASP A 188 -16.00 -10.54 3.41
CA ASP A 188 -16.24 -11.97 3.64
C ASP A 188 -16.25 -12.31 5.13
N PRO A 189 -17.38 -12.08 5.84
CA PRO A 189 -17.49 -12.30 7.28
C PRO A 189 -17.32 -13.77 7.73
N ALA A 190 -17.33 -14.72 6.78
CA ALA A 190 -17.18 -16.15 7.07
C ALA A 190 -15.72 -16.61 7.08
N ALA A 191 -14.82 -15.77 6.59
CA ALA A 191 -13.39 -16.05 6.47
C ALA A 191 -12.56 -14.79 6.76
N GLY A 192 -11.25 -14.91 6.73
CA GLY A 192 -10.34 -13.77 6.85
C GLY A 192 -9.93 -13.42 8.27
N LEU A 193 -9.21 -12.31 8.37
CA LEU A 193 -8.72 -11.76 9.63
C LEU A 193 -9.88 -11.24 10.49
N PRO A 194 -9.77 -11.25 11.84
CA PRO A 194 -10.69 -10.54 12.72
C PRO A 194 -10.95 -9.11 12.21
N TYR A 195 -12.22 -8.76 11.96
CA TYR A 195 -12.60 -7.52 11.31
C TYR A 195 -13.39 -6.60 12.24
N THR A 196 -13.01 -5.32 12.28
CA THR A 196 -13.71 -4.26 13.03
C THR A 196 -14.34 -3.28 12.04
N GLU A 197 -15.67 -3.35 11.84
CA GLU A 197 -16.43 -2.32 11.14
C GLU A 197 -16.69 -1.15 12.08
N SER A 198 -16.28 0.06 11.69
CA SER A 198 -16.53 1.25 12.50
C SER A 198 -16.43 2.54 11.68
N ALA A 199 -17.37 3.47 11.90
CA ALA A 199 -17.29 4.82 11.37
C ALA A 199 -16.06 5.61 11.90
N ALA A 200 -15.41 5.14 12.97
CA ALA A 200 -14.19 5.75 13.51
C ALA A 200 -12.97 5.62 12.58
N PHE A 201 -13.04 4.77 11.55
CA PHE A 201 -12.03 4.72 10.49
C PHE A 201 -12.20 5.84 9.44
N ALA A 202 -13.34 6.55 9.40
CA ALA A 202 -13.57 7.55 8.38
C ALA A 202 -12.49 8.63 8.37
N ALA A 203 -11.93 8.90 7.20
CA ALA A 203 -10.98 9.99 7.01
C ALA A 203 -11.64 11.34 7.37
N PRO A 204 -10.89 12.28 7.98
CA PRO A 204 -11.42 13.60 8.32
C PRO A 204 -11.99 14.32 7.10
N ARG A 205 -13.16 14.90 7.22
CA ARG A 205 -13.81 15.65 6.12
C ARG A 205 -13.04 16.91 5.70
N SER A 206 -12.10 17.36 6.50
CA SER A 206 -11.17 18.45 6.16
C SER A 206 -10.08 18.02 5.17
N TRP A 207 -9.86 16.71 5.00
CA TRP A 207 -8.92 16.20 3.99
C TRP A 207 -9.48 16.36 2.57
N ALA A 208 -8.60 16.34 1.59
CA ALA A 208 -9.00 16.31 0.19
C ALA A 208 -9.92 15.11 -0.10
N LYS A 209 -10.89 15.28 -0.99
CA LYS A 209 -11.89 14.24 -1.30
C LYS A 209 -11.29 12.92 -1.77
N THR A 210 -10.12 12.97 -2.38
CA THR A 210 -9.36 11.81 -2.82
C THR A 210 -9.02 10.86 -1.66
N HIS A 211 -8.92 11.37 -0.44
CA HIS A 211 -8.58 10.60 0.77
C HIS A 211 -9.81 10.12 1.56
N TRP A 212 -11.04 10.49 1.18
CA TRP A 212 -12.21 10.17 1.99
C TRP A 212 -12.54 8.68 2.07
N HIS A 213 -11.98 7.88 1.18
CA HIS A 213 -12.16 6.43 1.09
C HIS A 213 -10.91 5.63 1.43
N ASP A 214 -9.83 6.28 1.89
CA ASP A 214 -8.56 5.62 2.19
C ASP A 214 -8.73 4.47 3.20
N PHE A 215 -9.61 4.65 4.17
CA PHE A 215 -9.82 3.70 5.25
C PHE A 215 -11.18 2.98 5.19
N ASP A 216 -11.79 2.92 4.00
CA ASP A 216 -12.96 2.07 3.76
C ASP A 216 -12.63 0.60 4.07
N TYR A 217 -11.40 0.18 3.76
CA TYR A 217 -10.82 -1.10 4.15
C TYR A 217 -9.38 -0.91 4.65
N VAL A 218 -9.05 -1.53 5.76
CA VAL A 218 -7.70 -1.55 6.33
C VAL A 218 -7.31 -2.95 6.80
N ILE A 219 -6.02 -3.29 6.69
CA ILE A 219 -5.40 -4.45 7.33
C ILE A 219 -4.25 -3.91 8.16
N ALA A 220 -4.24 -4.18 9.45
CA ALA A 220 -3.19 -3.71 10.34
C ALA A 220 -1.87 -4.42 10.06
N ILE A 221 -0.80 -3.64 9.91
CA ILE A 221 0.58 -4.13 9.95
C ILE A 221 1.05 -4.03 11.40
N ASP A 222 1.52 -5.14 11.97
CA ASP A 222 1.86 -5.22 13.39
C ASP A 222 3.20 -4.55 13.72
N TYR A 223 3.31 -3.27 13.34
CA TYR A 223 4.39 -2.37 13.71
C TYR A 223 3.93 -1.52 14.90
N ASN A 224 4.65 -1.58 16.03
CA ASN A 224 4.40 -0.79 17.25
C ASN A 224 2.90 -0.71 17.64
N ARG A 225 2.20 -1.86 17.67
CA ARG A 225 0.79 -2.00 18.08
C ARG A 225 0.57 -3.26 18.93
N VAL A 226 -0.54 -3.30 19.64
CA VAL A 226 -1.00 -4.49 20.35
C VAL A 226 -1.75 -5.40 19.37
N LYS A 227 -1.24 -6.62 19.14
CA LYS A 227 -1.90 -7.62 18.28
C LYS A 227 -3.22 -8.08 18.88
N GLY A 228 -4.19 -8.39 18.02
CA GLY A 228 -5.52 -8.83 18.46
C GLY A 228 -6.40 -7.68 18.97
N THR A 229 -6.04 -6.43 18.69
CA THR A 229 -6.88 -5.26 18.92
C THR A 229 -7.37 -4.69 17.59
N ALA A 230 -8.38 -3.80 17.62
CA ALA A 230 -8.82 -3.13 16.41
C ALA A 230 -7.66 -2.34 15.75
N PRO A 231 -7.57 -2.27 14.41
CA PRO A 231 -6.49 -1.54 13.73
C PRO A 231 -6.32 -0.09 14.19
N ASN A 232 -7.40 0.57 14.61
CA ASN A 232 -7.39 1.95 15.10
C ASN A 232 -7.16 2.08 16.62
N ASP A 233 -6.77 1.02 17.32
CA ASP A 233 -6.32 1.10 18.72
C ASP A 233 -5.06 1.98 18.80
N PRO A 234 -5.06 3.04 19.63
CA PRO A 234 -3.96 4.01 19.67
C PRO A 234 -2.75 3.54 20.47
N THR A 235 -2.80 2.37 21.12
CA THR A 235 -1.73 1.87 21.99
C THR A 235 -0.43 1.67 21.20
N ARG A 236 0.66 2.22 21.72
CA ARG A 236 2.00 2.15 21.14
C ARG A 236 2.98 1.57 22.16
N PRO A 237 3.17 0.23 22.19
CA PRO A 237 4.00 -0.44 23.21
C PRO A 237 5.45 0.03 23.25
N GLU A 238 6.02 0.43 22.09
CA GLU A 238 7.39 0.91 21.98
C GLU A 238 7.49 2.47 22.08
N GLY A 239 6.39 3.12 22.49
CA GLY A 239 6.30 4.57 22.62
C GLY A 239 5.81 5.28 21.35
N THR A 240 5.25 6.49 21.54
CA THR A 240 4.64 7.26 20.45
C THR A 240 5.66 7.78 19.44
N SER A 241 6.89 8.08 19.86
CA SER A 241 7.95 8.54 18.96
C SER A 241 8.32 7.55 17.86
N LYS A 242 8.09 6.27 18.10
CA LYS A 242 8.26 5.19 17.11
C LYS A 242 7.17 5.20 16.02
N GLY A 243 6.17 6.03 16.13
CA GLY A 243 5.02 5.99 15.25
C GLY A 243 4.13 4.77 15.45
N GLY A 244 3.27 4.50 14.51
CA GLY A 244 2.34 3.39 14.52
C GLY A 244 1.15 3.64 13.59
N SER A 245 0.05 2.88 13.73
CA SER A 245 -1.07 2.91 12.77
C SER A 245 -0.60 2.69 11.33
N ILE A 246 0.33 1.78 11.14
CA ILE A 246 0.81 1.39 9.81
C ILE A 246 -0.14 0.33 9.27
N TRP A 247 -0.77 0.61 8.13
CA TRP A 247 -1.80 -0.25 7.54
C TRP A 247 -1.55 -0.53 6.07
N LEU A 248 -2.08 -1.64 5.57
CA LEU A 248 -2.51 -1.72 4.18
C LEU A 248 -3.88 -1.05 4.11
N HIS A 249 -4.11 -0.13 3.18
CA HIS A 249 -5.38 0.57 3.02
C HIS A 249 -5.70 0.87 1.55
N MET A 250 -6.86 1.46 1.27
CA MET A 250 -7.25 1.75 -0.10
C MET A 250 -6.37 2.85 -0.71
N ASP A 251 -5.99 2.65 -1.97
CA ASP A 251 -5.14 3.57 -2.70
C ASP A 251 -5.88 4.84 -3.15
N HIS A 252 -5.18 5.97 -3.04
CA HIS A 252 -5.64 7.30 -3.48
C HIS A 252 -4.75 7.88 -4.59
N GLY A 253 -3.86 7.07 -5.18
CA GLY A 253 -3.03 7.43 -6.34
C GLY A 253 -1.76 8.23 -6.01
N SER A 254 -1.30 8.21 -4.76
CA SER A 254 -0.06 8.88 -4.35
C SER A 254 0.51 8.28 -3.07
N GLY A 255 1.75 8.70 -2.71
CA GLY A 255 2.41 8.25 -1.48
C GLY A 255 1.66 8.60 -0.21
N THR A 256 1.76 7.71 0.78
CA THR A 256 1.11 7.78 2.10
C THR A 256 1.97 8.48 3.14
N SER A 257 1.49 8.59 4.40
CA SER A 257 2.33 9.05 5.51
C SER A 257 3.37 8.01 5.95
N ALA A 258 3.00 6.72 5.98
CA ALA A 258 3.89 5.58 6.27
C ALA A 258 3.23 4.22 5.93
N CYS A 259 1.94 4.22 5.65
CA CYS A 259 1.17 3.05 5.27
C CYS A 259 1.57 2.53 3.88
N VAL A 260 0.98 1.41 3.49
CA VAL A 260 1.00 0.92 2.10
C VAL A 260 -0.41 0.97 1.56
N SER A 261 -0.63 1.68 0.45
CA SER A 261 -1.96 1.73 -0.18
C SER A 261 -2.05 0.79 -1.38
N VAL A 262 -3.19 0.12 -1.51
CA VAL A 262 -3.47 -0.91 -2.51
C VAL A 262 -4.82 -0.61 -3.16
N PRO A 263 -4.99 -0.75 -4.48
CA PRO A 263 -6.26 -0.53 -5.14
C PRO A 263 -7.40 -1.35 -4.50
N LYS A 264 -8.62 -0.79 -4.47
CA LYS A 264 -9.79 -1.42 -3.84
C LYS A 264 -9.97 -2.91 -4.17
N PRO A 265 -9.87 -3.36 -5.44
CA PRO A 265 -9.98 -4.80 -5.75
C PRO A 265 -8.87 -5.64 -5.10
N GLY A 266 -7.70 -5.04 -4.86
CA GLY A 266 -6.59 -5.67 -4.16
C GLY A 266 -6.87 -5.80 -2.66
N MET A 267 -7.37 -4.75 -2.02
CA MET A 267 -7.78 -4.79 -0.60
C MET A 267 -8.88 -5.82 -0.36
N GLU A 268 -9.92 -5.81 -1.18
CA GLU A 268 -11.00 -6.81 -1.10
C GLU A 268 -10.49 -8.24 -1.31
N TYR A 269 -9.55 -8.45 -2.24
CA TYR A 269 -8.94 -9.75 -2.46
C TYR A 269 -8.12 -10.21 -1.25
N LEU A 270 -7.30 -9.33 -0.67
CA LEU A 270 -6.51 -9.62 0.53
C LEU A 270 -7.42 -9.96 1.71
N LEU A 271 -8.47 -9.18 1.96
CA LEU A 271 -9.42 -9.42 3.06
C LEU A 271 -10.13 -10.78 2.94
N ARG A 272 -10.49 -11.21 1.72
CA ARG A 272 -11.10 -12.54 1.48
C ARG A 272 -10.12 -13.70 1.51
N THR A 273 -8.81 -13.44 1.43
CA THR A 273 -7.80 -14.49 1.20
C THR A 273 -6.88 -14.70 2.39
N LEU A 274 -6.55 -13.62 3.13
CA LEU A 274 -5.69 -13.73 4.29
C LEU A 274 -6.42 -14.47 5.41
N ASP A 275 -5.81 -15.54 5.88
CA ASP A 275 -6.37 -16.48 6.85
C ASP A 275 -5.49 -16.50 8.09
N PRO A 276 -6.02 -16.19 9.27
CA PRO A 276 -5.24 -16.18 10.52
C PRO A 276 -4.59 -17.53 10.82
N ASP A 277 -5.22 -18.66 10.45
CA ASP A 277 -4.66 -20.00 10.63
C ASP A 277 -3.46 -20.28 9.73
N ARG A 278 -3.21 -19.41 8.75
CA ARG A 278 -2.06 -19.45 7.84
C ARG A 278 -0.93 -18.50 8.25
N HIS A 279 -1.06 -17.85 9.39
CA HIS A 279 -0.07 -16.94 9.99
C HIS A 279 0.47 -15.91 8.99
N PRO A 280 -0.42 -15.05 8.40
CA PRO A 280 -0.01 -14.13 7.36
C PRO A 280 0.96 -13.07 7.88
N VAL A 281 1.97 -12.78 7.06
CA VAL A 281 2.93 -11.71 7.33
C VAL A 281 3.05 -10.77 6.13
N VAL A 282 3.49 -9.55 6.38
CA VAL A 282 4.01 -8.65 5.36
C VAL A 282 5.54 -8.60 5.44
N VAL A 283 6.21 -8.67 4.29
CA VAL A 283 7.64 -8.38 4.12
C VAL A 283 7.72 -7.13 3.25
N MET A 284 8.28 -6.06 3.76
CA MET A 284 8.24 -4.77 3.08
C MET A 284 9.53 -3.99 3.17
N GLY A 285 9.85 -3.27 2.09
CA GLY A 285 11.05 -2.45 1.96
C GLY A 285 11.33 -2.07 0.52
N ASP A 286 12.33 -1.24 0.29
CA ASP A 286 12.84 -1.04 -1.06
C ASP A 286 13.64 -2.26 -1.54
N LYS A 287 13.91 -2.30 -2.86
CA LYS A 287 14.61 -3.43 -3.49
C LYS A 287 16.01 -3.70 -2.92
N ALA A 288 16.69 -2.69 -2.37
CA ALA A 288 18.02 -2.86 -1.80
C ALA A 288 17.93 -3.42 -0.37
N ASP A 289 17.09 -2.85 0.47
CA ASP A 289 16.84 -3.29 1.85
C ASP A 289 16.22 -4.69 1.90
N LEU A 290 15.36 -5.03 0.93
CA LEU A 290 14.79 -6.38 0.83
C LEU A 290 15.83 -7.45 0.52
N LYS A 291 16.84 -7.13 -0.31
CA LYS A 291 17.91 -8.07 -0.73
C LYS A 291 19.08 -8.20 0.25
N ALA A 292 19.15 -7.29 1.23
CA ALA A 292 20.26 -7.20 2.19
C ALA A 292 20.39 -8.43 3.12
#